data_494b5328b859a730e9f5632191438759
#
_entry.id   494b5328b859a730e9f5632191438759
#
_cell.length_a   1.000
_cell.length_b   1.000
_cell.length_c   1.000
_cell.angle_alpha   90.00
_cell.angle_beta   90.00
_cell.angle_gamma   90.00
#
_symmetry.space_group_name_H-M   'P 1'
#
loop_
_entity.id
_entity.type
_entity.pdbx_description
1 polymer ?
#
loop_
_entity_poly.entity_id
_entity_poly.type
_entity_poly.pdbx_seq_one_letter_code
_entity_poly.pdbx_strand_id
1 'polypeptide(L)'
;MSCTSPPRAWAQIDTNALRHNLNVVRRVMPDHRLMAIVKAEAYGHGLEGVVKALDGEDCAFFGVATVAEACRVRDAGAKTCPFILGPCFEGEREEIVQNGWRAALSSMEEAEHFNSLGALYGKAVHVHLGVDTGMGRSGFLPSELHGLTDKLKQFSYLDLEGVF
;
A
#
# COMPACT_ATOMS: atom_id res chain seq x y z
N MET A 1 37.03 -11.95 -2.36
CA MET A 1 37.70 -10.66 -2.62
C MET A 1 36.67 -9.72 -3.22
N SER A 2 36.21 -8.71 -2.47
CA SER A 2 35.29 -7.72 -3.00
C SER A 2 36.04 -6.78 -3.94
N CYS A 3 35.53 -6.60 -5.14
CA CYS A 3 36.08 -5.62 -6.09
C CYS A 3 35.92 -4.21 -5.51
N THR A 4 37.04 -3.53 -5.21
CA THR A 4 37.05 -2.22 -4.56
C THR A 4 37.05 -1.05 -5.55
N SER A 5 36.89 -1.33 -6.86
CA SER A 5 36.79 -0.26 -7.86
C SER A 5 35.53 0.57 -7.66
N PRO A 6 35.62 1.91 -7.71
CA PRO A 6 34.45 2.76 -7.61
C PRO A 6 33.49 2.50 -8.78
N PRO A 7 32.16 2.64 -8.57
CA PRO A 7 31.20 2.46 -9.65
C PRO A 7 31.47 3.47 -10.78
N ARG A 8 31.30 3.03 -12.03
CA ARG A 8 31.47 3.91 -13.21
C ARG A 8 30.36 4.94 -13.38
N ALA A 9 29.19 4.65 -12.79
CA ALA A 9 28.02 5.53 -12.75
C ALA A 9 27.23 5.27 -11.46
N TRP A 10 26.57 6.30 -10.95
CA TRP A 10 25.70 6.21 -9.79
C TRP A 10 24.54 7.19 -9.92
N ALA A 11 23.44 6.90 -9.25
CA ALA A 11 22.36 7.85 -9.03
C ALA A 11 22.49 8.44 -7.62
N GLN A 12 22.42 9.76 -7.52
CA GLN A 12 22.38 10.46 -6.23
C GLN A 12 20.98 10.98 -5.99
N ILE A 13 20.38 10.53 -4.86
CA ILE A 13 19.02 10.92 -4.48
C ILE A 13 19.09 11.98 -3.38
N ASP A 14 18.52 13.15 -3.66
CA ASP A 14 18.41 14.21 -2.66
C ASP A 14 17.13 13.99 -1.81
N THR A 15 17.33 13.48 -0.61
CA THR A 15 16.22 13.23 0.33
C THR A 15 15.57 14.51 0.86
N ASN A 16 16.29 15.64 0.87
CA ASN A 16 15.69 16.93 1.25
C ASN A 16 14.76 17.45 0.16
N ALA A 17 15.06 17.19 -1.11
CA ALA A 17 14.16 17.48 -2.21
C ALA A 17 12.87 16.65 -2.11
N LEU A 18 12.95 15.38 -1.71
CA LEU A 18 11.78 14.54 -1.47
C LEU A 18 10.89 15.13 -0.36
N ARG A 19 11.47 15.50 0.78
CA ARG A 19 10.73 16.15 1.88
C ARG A 19 10.13 17.49 1.45
N HIS A 20 10.89 18.27 0.69
CA HIS A 20 10.41 19.54 0.15
C HIS A 20 9.17 19.33 -0.73
N ASN A 21 9.23 18.37 -1.65
CA ASN A 21 8.11 18.06 -2.55
C ASN A 21 6.86 17.60 -1.77
N LEU A 22 7.04 16.75 -0.76
CA LEU A 22 5.95 16.34 0.12
C LEU A 22 5.29 17.55 0.80
N ASN A 23 6.09 18.49 1.30
CA ASN A 23 5.61 19.71 1.94
C ASN A 23 4.92 20.67 0.95
N VAL A 24 5.33 20.68 -0.33
CA VAL A 24 4.62 21.41 -1.39
C VAL A 24 3.22 20.84 -1.58
N VAL A 25 3.11 19.50 -1.70
CA VAL A 25 1.80 18.85 -1.88
C VAL A 25 0.88 19.13 -0.68
N ARG A 26 1.38 19.05 0.55
CA ARG A 26 0.60 19.40 1.76
C ARG A 26 0.04 20.80 1.74
N ARG A 27 0.85 21.78 1.31
CA ARG A 27 0.38 23.18 1.23
C ARG A 27 -0.70 23.37 0.18
N VAL A 28 -0.65 22.60 -0.91
CA VAL A 28 -1.64 22.66 -1.99
C VAL A 28 -2.92 21.89 -1.61
N MET A 29 -2.77 20.81 -0.82
CA MET A 29 -3.85 19.90 -0.43
C MET A 29 -3.91 19.76 1.10
N PRO A 30 -4.18 20.83 1.87
CA PRO A 30 -4.04 20.84 3.33
C PRO A 30 -5.03 19.90 4.04
N ASP A 31 -6.19 19.65 3.46
CA ASP A 31 -7.25 18.82 4.04
C ASP A 31 -7.13 17.33 3.66
N HIS A 32 -6.04 16.95 2.95
CA HIS A 32 -5.84 15.59 2.47
C HIS A 32 -4.68 14.91 3.19
N ARG A 33 -4.88 13.64 3.50
CA ARG A 33 -3.81 12.76 3.95
C ARG A 33 -3.04 12.25 2.74
N LEU A 34 -1.71 12.19 2.83
CA LEU A 34 -0.84 11.83 1.72
C LEU A 34 -0.41 10.36 1.81
N MET A 35 -0.45 9.67 0.69
CA MET A 35 0.17 8.36 0.49
C MET A 35 1.39 8.53 -0.41
N ALA A 36 2.57 8.20 0.10
CA ALA A 36 3.78 8.19 -0.72
C ALA A 36 3.90 6.86 -1.48
N ILE A 37 3.90 6.91 -2.81
CA ILE A 37 4.01 5.71 -3.65
C ILE A 37 5.48 5.34 -3.80
N VAL A 38 5.88 4.21 -3.20
CA VAL A 38 7.27 3.74 -3.14
C VAL A 38 7.51 2.40 -3.85
N LYS A 39 6.51 1.89 -4.57
CA LYS A 39 6.62 0.67 -5.38
C LYS A 39 7.71 0.77 -6.45
N ALA A 40 8.14 -0.37 -6.98
CA ALA A 40 9.13 -0.47 -8.05
C ALA A 40 10.42 0.32 -7.72
N GLU A 41 11.03 0.03 -6.55
CA GLU A 41 12.22 0.74 -6.05
C GLU A 41 12.00 2.26 -5.92
N ALA A 42 10.81 2.69 -5.47
CA ALA A 42 10.42 4.10 -5.46
C ALA A 42 10.68 4.78 -6.82
N TYR A 43 10.32 4.08 -7.90
CA TYR A 43 10.56 4.50 -9.28
C TYR A 43 12.04 4.78 -9.59
N GLY A 44 12.94 3.95 -9.04
CA GLY A 44 14.37 4.04 -9.24
C GLY A 44 15.12 4.91 -8.21
N HIS A 45 14.41 5.45 -7.21
CA HIS A 45 15.04 6.23 -6.14
C HIS A 45 15.57 5.36 -4.99
N GLY A 46 15.26 4.06 -4.98
CA GLY A 46 15.58 3.12 -3.91
C GLY A 46 14.56 3.15 -2.77
N LEU A 47 13.83 2.04 -2.61
CA LEU A 47 12.69 1.94 -1.69
C LEU A 47 13.08 2.31 -0.27
N GLU A 48 14.09 1.66 0.30
CA GLU A 48 14.49 1.83 1.70
C GLU A 48 14.99 3.25 2.00
N GLY A 49 15.70 3.86 1.04
CA GLY A 49 16.20 5.24 1.16
C GLY A 49 15.06 6.25 1.22
N VAL A 50 14.08 6.11 0.33
CA VAL A 50 12.88 6.97 0.29
C VAL A 50 12.02 6.75 1.53
N VAL A 51 11.77 5.50 1.92
CA VAL A 51 11.02 5.16 3.13
C VAL A 51 11.64 5.83 4.35
N LYS A 52 12.95 5.65 4.60
CA LYS A 52 13.65 6.29 5.72
C LYS A 52 13.62 7.82 5.67
N ALA A 53 13.61 8.40 4.48
CA ALA A 53 13.54 9.84 4.32
C ALA A 53 12.16 10.42 4.63
N LEU A 54 11.09 9.66 4.35
CA LEU A 54 9.71 10.13 4.45
C LEU A 54 8.95 9.56 5.67
N ASP A 55 9.49 8.53 6.35
CA ASP A 55 8.88 8.01 7.57
C ASP A 55 8.95 9.07 8.67
N GLY A 56 7.83 9.34 9.30
CA GLY A 56 7.71 10.44 10.28
C GLY A 56 7.40 11.81 9.67
N GLU A 57 7.36 11.93 8.33
CA GLU A 57 6.94 13.16 7.63
C GLU A 57 5.41 13.23 7.44
N ASP A 58 4.63 12.59 8.32
CA ASP A 58 3.16 12.58 8.30
C ASP A 58 2.54 12.05 6.99
N CYS A 59 3.15 11.05 6.38
CA CYS A 59 2.50 10.24 5.37
C CYS A 59 1.48 9.31 6.03
N ALA A 60 0.30 9.20 5.45
CA ALA A 60 -0.72 8.27 5.94
C ALA A 60 -0.31 6.82 5.67
N PHE A 61 0.25 6.57 4.48
CA PHE A 61 0.65 5.26 4.02
C PHE A 61 1.88 5.34 3.10
N PHE A 62 2.59 4.21 2.99
CA PHE A 62 3.48 3.93 1.88
C PHE A 62 2.78 2.99 0.88
N GLY A 63 2.47 3.49 -0.30
CA GLY A 63 1.83 2.72 -1.37
C GLY A 63 2.85 1.82 -2.08
N VAL A 64 2.61 0.52 -2.04
CA VAL A 64 3.43 -0.52 -2.67
C VAL A 64 2.61 -1.37 -3.64
N ALA A 65 3.25 -2.11 -4.54
CA ALA A 65 2.55 -2.96 -5.49
C ALA A 65 2.37 -4.39 -4.96
N THR A 66 3.27 -4.87 -4.11
CA THR A 66 3.34 -6.27 -3.67
C THR A 66 3.58 -6.39 -2.16
N VAL A 67 3.25 -7.55 -1.61
CA VAL A 67 3.54 -7.90 -0.22
C VAL A 67 5.06 -7.94 0.02
N ALA A 68 5.84 -8.38 -0.95
CA ALA A 68 7.31 -8.37 -0.83
C ALA A 68 7.87 -6.94 -0.64
N GLU A 69 7.33 -5.95 -1.34
CA GLU A 69 7.69 -4.54 -1.12
C GLU A 69 7.21 -4.04 0.25
N ALA A 70 6.03 -4.45 0.70
CA ALA A 70 5.53 -4.11 2.05
C ALA A 70 6.45 -4.67 3.15
N CYS A 71 6.94 -5.91 3.00
CA CYS A 71 7.96 -6.48 3.89
C CYS A 71 9.23 -5.61 3.93
N ARG A 72 9.71 -5.16 2.78
CA ARG A 72 10.89 -4.28 2.70
C ARG A 72 10.66 -2.93 3.39
N VAL A 73 9.45 -2.35 3.27
CA VAL A 73 9.07 -1.13 4.00
C VAL A 73 9.15 -1.37 5.51
N ARG A 74 8.56 -2.48 6.00
CA ARG A 74 8.63 -2.89 7.40
C ARG A 74 10.09 -3.09 7.85
N ASP A 75 10.87 -3.84 7.08
CA ASP A 75 12.26 -4.21 7.41
C ASP A 75 13.21 -2.99 7.36
N ALA A 76 12.85 -1.93 6.62
CA ALA A 76 13.50 -0.64 6.67
C ALA A 76 13.25 0.11 7.99
N GLY A 77 12.35 -0.39 8.85
CA GLY A 77 12.01 0.17 10.16
C GLY A 77 10.91 1.24 10.11
N ALA A 78 10.13 1.30 9.03
CA ALA A 78 9.06 2.27 8.89
C ALA A 78 7.95 2.07 9.92
N LYS A 79 7.47 3.17 10.49
CA LYS A 79 6.26 3.23 11.34
C LYS A 79 5.01 3.48 10.50
N THR A 80 5.16 4.18 9.38
CA THR A 80 4.08 4.42 8.41
C THR A 80 3.66 3.10 7.77
N CYS A 81 2.36 2.82 7.81
CA CYS A 81 1.79 1.56 7.37
C CYS A 81 1.91 1.38 5.84
N PRO A 82 2.34 0.22 5.35
CA PRO A 82 2.20 -0.14 3.94
C PRO A 82 0.75 -0.24 3.51
N PHE A 83 0.48 0.16 2.27
CA PHE A 83 -0.76 -0.05 1.55
C PHE A 83 -0.47 -0.80 0.24
N ILE A 84 -0.97 -2.01 0.11
CA ILE A 84 -0.79 -2.85 -1.08
C ILE A 84 -1.84 -2.44 -2.12
N LEU A 85 -1.37 -1.82 -3.23
CA LEU A 85 -2.21 -1.29 -4.31
C LEU A 85 -2.48 -2.33 -5.41
N GLY A 86 -1.66 -3.36 -5.48
CA GLY A 86 -1.79 -4.46 -6.43
C GLY A 86 -2.70 -5.57 -5.94
N PRO A 87 -3.01 -6.55 -6.80
CA PRO A 87 -3.75 -7.73 -6.40
C PRO A 87 -2.97 -8.51 -5.34
N CYS A 88 -3.69 -9.03 -4.34
CA CYS A 88 -3.13 -9.82 -3.25
C CYS A 88 -3.40 -11.30 -3.51
N PHE A 89 -2.36 -12.06 -3.85
CA PHE A 89 -2.50 -13.49 -4.07
C PHE A 89 -2.83 -14.23 -2.76
N GLU A 90 -3.51 -15.37 -2.88
CA GLU A 90 -4.02 -16.11 -1.73
C GLU A 90 -2.94 -16.39 -0.66
N GLY A 91 -1.75 -16.85 -1.09
CA GLY A 91 -0.64 -17.13 -0.18
C GLY A 91 0.03 -15.90 0.47
N GLU A 92 -0.33 -14.69 0.05
CA GLU A 92 0.22 -13.43 0.56
C GLU A 92 -0.73 -12.74 1.56
N ARG A 93 -2.03 -13.07 1.51
CA ARG A 93 -3.08 -12.38 2.30
C ARG A 93 -2.87 -12.54 3.80
N GLU A 94 -2.33 -13.68 4.22
CA GLU A 94 -2.02 -13.93 5.63
C GLU A 94 -1.01 -12.93 6.20
N GLU A 95 0.07 -12.63 5.48
CA GLU A 95 1.09 -11.64 5.88
C GLU A 95 0.45 -10.25 6.04
N ILE A 96 -0.48 -9.87 5.16
CA ILE A 96 -1.21 -8.60 5.23
C ILE A 96 -2.00 -8.51 6.54
N VAL A 97 -2.76 -9.55 6.87
CA VAL A 97 -3.61 -9.58 8.06
C VAL A 97 -2.78 -9.61 9.33
N GLN A 98 -1.72 -10.41 9.38
CA GLN A 98 -0.84 -10.51 10.54
C GLN A 98 -0.16 -9.18 10.88
N ASN A 99 0.26 -8.43 9.87
CA ASN A 99 0.91 -7.13 10.03
C ASN A 99 -0.06 -5.93 10.12
N GLY A 100 -1.35 -6.12 9.86
CA GLY A 100 -2.36 -5.05 9.88
C GLY A 100 -2.17 -4.04 8.75
N TRP A 101 -1.62 -4.46 7.61
CA TRP A 101 -1.45 -3.62 6.44
C TRP A 101 -2.77 -3.38 5.72
N ARG A 102 -2.83 -2.33 4.90
CA ARG A 102 -3.98 -2.03 4.04
C ARG A 102 -3.82 -2.71 2.70
N ALA A 103 -4.95 -3.19 2.15
CA ALA A 103 -4.96 -3.83 0.85
C ALA A 103 -6.08 -3.28 -0.04
N ALA A 104 -5.81 -3.26 -1.34
CA ALA A 104 -6.83 -3.10 -2.34
C ALA A 104 -7.71 -4.35 -2.39
N LEU A 105 -9.02 -4.19 -2.42
CA LEU A 105 -10.00 -5.25 -2.57
C LEU A 105 -10.59 -5.21 -3.98
N SER A 106 -10.44 -6.28 -4.74
CA SER A 106 -10.79 -6.32 -6.16
C SER A 106 -11.85 -7.38 -6.52
N SER A 107 -12.19 -8.26 -5.59
CA SER A 107 -13.20 -9.31 -5.80
C SER A 107 -13.90 -9.73 -4.51
N MET A 108 -15.05 -10.38 -4.64
CA MET A 108 -15.75 -10.97 -3.50
C MET A 108 -14.99 -12.15 -2.90
N GLU A 109 -14.28 -12.93 -3.72
CA GLU A 109 -13.41 -14.01 -3.25
C GLU A 109 -12.31 -13.49 -2.31
N GLU A 110 -11.66 -12.38 -2.68
CA GLU A 110 -10.69 -11.71 -1.80
C GLU A 110 -11.33 -11.28 -0.50
N ALA A 111 -12.55 -10.71 -0.54
CA ALA A 111 -13.30 -10.28 0.63
C ALA A 111 -13.58 -11.44 1.58
N GLU A 112 -14.08 -12.56 1.06
CA GLU A 112 -14.36 -13.79 1.82
C GLU A 112 -13.10 -14.34 2.48
N HIS A 113 -12.00 -14.39 1.74
CA HIS A 113 -10.74 -14.90 2.26
C HIS A 113 -10.15 -13.97 3.34
N PHE A 114 -10.12 -12.66 3.11
CA PHE A 114 -9.69 -11.70 4.12
C PHE A 114 -10.55 -11.74 5.38
N ASN A 115 -11.87 -11.86 5.25
CA ASN A 115 -12.76 -12.02 6.40
C ASN A 115 -12.45 -13.30 7.18
N SER A 116 -12.18 -14.42 6.48
CA SER A 116 -11.84 -15.70 7.11
C SER A 116 -10.51 -15.62 7.86
N LEU A 117 -9.49 -14.98 7.27
CA LEU A 117 -8.22 -14.73 7.93
C LEU A 117 -8.37 -13.77 9.12
N GLY A 118 -9.20 -12.73 8.99
CA GLY A 118 -9.54 -11.82 10.09
C GLY A 118 -10.14 -12.58 11.27
N ALA A 119 -11.08 -13.50 11.01
CA ALA A 119 -11.67 -14.36 12.03
C ALA A 119 -10.63 -15.29 12.69
N LEU A 120 -9.73 -15.89 11.87
CA LEU A 120 -8.68 -16.79 12.35
C LEU A 120 -7.71 -16.07 13.30
N TYR A 121 -7.31 -14.84 12.99
CA TYR A 121 -6.35 -14.06 13.76
C TYR A 121 -6.98 -13.11 14.78
N GLY A 122 -8.32 -13.02 14.83
CA GLY A 122 -9.04 -12.08 15.70
C GLY A 122 -8.73 -10.61 15.39
N LYS A 123 -8.49 -10.27 14.12
CA LYS A 123 -8.07 -8.93 13.67
C LYS A 123 -9.00 -8.38 12.62
N ALA A 124 -9.31 -7.08 12.72
CA ALA A 124 -9.92 -6.36 11.61
C ALA A 124 -8.95 -6.28 10.42
N VAL A 125 -9.45 -6.51 9.23
CA VAL A 125 -8.70 -6.40 7.97
C VAL A 125 -9.14 -5.13 7.26
N HIS A 126 -8.24 -4.17 7.18
CA HIS A 126 -8.51 -2.86 6.59
C HIS A 126 -8.32 -2.91 5.08
N VAL A 127 -9.37 -2.59 4.33
CA VAL A 127 -9.37 -2.68 2.88
C VAL A 127 -9.92 -1.41 2.22
N HIS A 128 -9.44 -1.13 1.02
CA HIS A 128 -10.05 -0.14 0.14
C HIS A 128 -10.61 -0.82 -1.10
N LEU A 129 -11.84 -0.51 -1.44
CA LEU A 129 -12.52 -1.03 -2.61
C LEU A 129 -11.89 -0.46 -3.88
N GLY A 130 -11.30 -1.30 -4.70
CA GLY A 130 -10.83 -0.92 -6.02
C GLY A 130 -11.96 -0.96 -7.05
N VAL A 131 -12.14 0.11 -7.82
CA VAL A 131 -13.13 0.19 -8.89
C VAL A 131 -12.43 0.34 -10.23
N ASP A 132 -12.65 -0.59 -11.14
CA ASP A 132 -12.13 -0.48 -12.51
C ASP A 132 -13.04 0.41 -13.35
N THR A 133 -12.64 1.67 -13.48
CA THR A 133 -13.35 2.67 -14.30
C THR A 133 -12.91 2.70 -15.75
N GLY A 134 -12.16 1.68 -16.21
CA GLY A 134 -11.77 1.53 -17.61
C GLY A 134 -10.29 1.20 -17.86
N MET A 135 -9.47 1.06 -16.82
CA MET A 135 -8.07 0.64 -16.98
C MET A 135 -7.94 -0.85 -17.33
N GLY A 136 -8.90 -1.68 -16.92
CA GLY A 136 -8.93 -3.12 -17.22
C GLY A 136 -7.84 -3.93 -16.55
N ARG A 137 -7.45 -3.56 -15.32
CA ARG A 137 -6.37 -4.24 -14.58
C ARG A 137 -6.86 -5.02 -13.38
N SER A 138 -7.55 -4.37 -12.47
CA SER A 138 -8.10 -4.94 -11.24
C SER A 138 -9.17 -4.03 -10.68
N GLY A 139 -10.04 -4.57 -9.83
CA GLY A 139 -11.14 -3.84 -9.21
C GLY A 139 -12.49 -4.34 -9.68
N PHE A 140 -13.51 -3.99 -8.94
CA PHE A 140 -14.90 -4.26 -9.29
C PHE A 140 -15.33 -3.38 -10.46
N LEU A 141 -16.09 -3.93 -11.38
CA LEU A 141 -16.70 -3.12 -12.45
C LEU A 141 -17.79 -2.19 -11.86
N PRO A 142 -18.01 -1.01 -12.46
CA PRO A 142 -19.08 -0.11 -11.99
C PRO A 142 -20.46 -0.76 -11.94
N SER A 143 -20.73 -1.73 -12.83
CA SER A 143 -21.98 -2.51 -12.84
C SER A 143 -22.13 -3.45 -11.64
N GLU A 144 -21.03 -3.84 -10.97
CA GLU A 144 -21.04 -4.74 -9.83
C GLU A 144 -21.24 -4.00 -8.49
N LEU A 145 -21.11 -2.67 -8.48
CA LEU A 145 -21.16 -1.87 -7.26
C LEU A 145 -22.56 -1.85 -6.61
N HIS A 146 -23.61 -2.10 -7.40
CA HIS A 146 -24.98 -2.11 -6.86
C HIS A 146 -25.14 -3.21 -5.80
N GLY A 147 -25.44 -2.83 -4.57
CA GLY A 147 -25.56 -3.74 -3.43
C GLY A 147 -24.26 -4.38 -2.94
N LEU A 148 -23.12 -4.03 -3.52
CA LEU A 148 -21.82 -4.56 -3.11
C LEU A 148 -21.47 -4.17 -1.67
N THR A 149 -21.66 -2.90 -1.32
CA THR A 149 -21.38 -2.39 0.04
C THR A 149 -22.22 -3.11 1.10
N ASP A 150 -23.48 -3.47 0.79
CA ASP A 150 -24.33 -4.18 1.73
C ASP A 150 -23.89 -5.65 1.89
N LYS A 151 -23.32 -6.26 0.85
CA LYS A 151 -22.70 -7.58 0.95
C LYS A 151 -21.41 -7.50 1.78
N LEU A 152 -20.57 -6.52 1.55
CA LEU A 152 -19.30 -6.35 2.28
C LEU A 152 -19.53 -6.07 3.77
N LYS A 153 -20.60 -5.35 4.15
CA LYS A 153 -20.97 -5.12 5.55
C LYS A 153 -21.33 -6.40 6.33
N GLN A 154 -21.61 -7.51 5.64
CA GLN A 154 -21.88 -8.80 6.28
C GLN A 154 -20.59 -9.48 6.79
N PHE A 155 -19.44 -9.02 6.35
CA PHE A 155 -18.13 -9.53 6.76
C PHE A 155 -17.66 -8.81 8.03
N SER A 156 -17.81 -9.47 9.18
CA SER A 156 -17.56 -8.87 10.50
C SER A 156 -16.12 -8.47 10.76
N TYR A 157 -15.17 -9.02 9.99
CA TYR A 157 -13.73 -8.75 10.13
C TYR A 157 -13.18 -7.86 9.01
N LEU A 158 -14.00 -7.45 8.03
CA LEU A 158 -13.59 -6.46 7.05
C LEU A 158 -13.93 -5.05 7.52
N ASP A 159 -12.95 -4.17 7.46
CA ASP A 159 -13.11 -2.74 7.67
C ASP A 159 -12.86 -2.02 6.33
N LEU A 160 -13.94 -1.56 5.70
CA LEU A 160 -13.89 -0.84 4.43
C LEU A 160 -13.60 0.64 4.72
N GLU A 161 -12.32 1.03 4.64
CA GLU A 161 -11.85 2.38 4.94
C GLU A 161 -12.03 3.37 3.78
N GLY A 162 -12.11 2.89 2.54
CA GLY A 162 -12.19 3.78 1.38
C GLY A 162 -12.49 3.07 0.06
N VAL A 163 -12.52 3.89 -1.00
CA VAL A 163 -12.70 3.47 -2.39
C VAL A 163 -11.75 4.26 -3.29
N PHE A 164 -11.25 3.64 -4.35
CA PHE A 164 -10.38 4.30 -5.34
C PHE A 164 -10.54 3.73 -6.74
#